data_db941ecffd6f47aee7fdf01267e59f97
#
_entry.id   db941ecffd6f47aee7fdf01267e59f97
#
_cell.length_a   1.000
_cell.length_b   1.000
_cell.length_c   1.000
_cell.angle_alpha   90.00
_cell.angle_beta   90.00
_cell.angle_gamma   90.00
#
_symmetry.space_group_name_H-M   'P 1'
#
loop_
_entity.id
_entity.type
_entity.pdbx_description
1 polymer ?
#
loop_
_entity_poly.entity_id
_entity_poly.type
_entity_poly.pdbx_seq_one_letter_code
_entity_poly.pdbx_strand_id
1 'polypeptide(L)'
;MEKAKQIPYRAIALDLDGTLTNHEKVVTPKTREALLKAASEGAVIILASGRPTYGIEPVAECLELNQRGGYILSYNGGNIVNAKTGEKLFSQFLPDEVIPELYAYAKEKGHALLGYAGNEIITEMPDDEYVKEESRINKMNIRKVDNLFEALEPHPTKLLMTGDPTLMLKAEEELVEKLGDRMDIFRSAPFFLELVPKGIDKAKSLTRLLAKINLTPADLIAFGDGYNDLSMLKLAGMGVAMENAAPEERAEADYVTLSNEEDGVAAALEHFGM
;
A
#
# COMPACT_ATOMS: atom_id res chain seq x y z
N MET A 1 -19.38 17.19 32.49
CA MET A 1 -18.98 16.23 31.42
C MET A 1 -19.05 17.01 30.10
N GLU A 2 -17.89 17.42 29.58
CA GLU A 2 -17.83 17.96 28.25
C GLU A 2 -18.33 16.89 27.27
N LYS A 3 -19.27 17.25 26.37
CA LYS A 3 -19.67 16.37 25.29
C LYS A 3 -18.42 16.15 24.42
N ALA A 4 -18.02 14.89 24.21
CA ALA A 4 -16.96 14.57 23.26
C ALA A 4 -17.28 15.27 21.93
N LYS A 5 -16.30 15.99 21.37
CA LYS A 5 -16.43 16.64 20.06
C LYS A 5 -16.76 15.53 19.06
N GLN A 6 -17.86 15.66 18.35
CA GLN A 6 -18.25 14.68 17.34
C GLN A 6 -17.42 14.97 16.11
N ILE A 7 -16.44 14.11 15.81
CA ILE A 7 -15.65 14.18 14.58
C ILE A 7 -16.52 13.76 13.38
N PRO A 8 -16.37 14.41 12.22
CA PRO A 8 -17.21 14.12 11.05
C PRO A 8 -16.93 12.73 10.47
N TYR A 9 -15.69 12.24 10.57
CA TYR A 9 -15.28 10.93 10.07
C TYR A 9 -14.62 10.11 11.17
N ARG A 10 -15.04 8.84 11.29
CA ARG A 10 -14.58 7.92 12.34
C ARG A 10 -13.40 7.06 11.94
N ALA A 11 -13.06 7.04 10.65
CA ALA A 11 -11.91 6.36 10.10
C ALA A 11 -11.20 7.25 9.08
N ILE A 12 -9.87 7.18 9.06
CA ILE A 12 -8.98 7.90 8.15
C ILE A 12 -8.12 6.86 7.44
N ALA A 13 -8.33 6.66 6.14
CA ALA A 13 -7.47 5.82 5.31
C ALA A 13 -6.46 6.69 4.55
N LEU A 14 -5.21 6.28 4.57
CA LEU A 14 -4.09 7.04 4.03
C LEU A 14 -3.24 6.14 3.12
N ASP A 15 -3.09 6.50 1.86
CA ASP A 15 -1.95 6.03 1.10
C ASP A 15 -0.65 6.60 1.70
N LEU A 16 0.51 6.01 1.36
CA LEU A 16 1.79 6.42 1.90
C LEU A 16 2.58 7.31 0.93
N ASP A 17 2.94 6.74 -0.22
CA ASP A 17 3.92 7.33 -1.13
C ASP A 17 3.29 8.39 -2.02
N GLY A 18 3.64 9.66 -1.82
CA GLY A 18 2.99 10.78 -2.51
C GLY A 18 1.75 11.33 -1.78
N THR A 19 1.33 10.69 -0.68
CA THR A 19 0.18 11.10 0.12
C THR A 19 0.57 11.45 1.56
N LEU A 20 0.81 10.45 2.41
CA LEU A 20 1.15 10.65 3.82
C LEU A 20 2.62 11.02 4.03
N THR A 21 3.51 10.45 3.22
CA THR A 21 4.95 10.70 3.30
C THR A 21 5.40 11.67 2.21
N ASN A 22 6.38 12.52 2.57
CA ASN A 22 7.07 13.39 1.62
C ASN A 22 8.07 12.61 0.73
N HIS A 23 8.82 13.30 -0.14
CA HIS A 23 9.82 12.68 -1.01
C HIS A 23 10.95 11.98 -0.25
N GLU A 24 11.23 12.39 1.02
CA GLU A 24 12.18 11.73 1.91
C GLU A 24 11.62 10.46 2.58
N LYS A 25 10.35 10.10 2.26
CA LYS A 25 9.62 8.96 2.83
C LYS A 25 9.42 9.06 4.34
N VAL A 26 9.18 10.28 4.82
CA VAL A 26 8.87 10.55 6.24
C VAL A 26 7.53 11.29 6.38
N VAL A 27 6.85 11.04 7.49
CA VAL A 27 5.67 11.80 7.90
C VAL A 27 6.15 13.10 8.56
N THR A 28 5.68 14.25 8.09
CA THR A 28 6.06 15.53 8.66
C THR A 28 5.53 15.71 10.08
N PRO A 29 6.17 16.52 10.92
CA PRO A 29 5.68 16.77 12.28
C PRO A 29 4.25 17.32 12.33
N LYS A 30 3.87 18.20 11.41
CA LYS A 30 2.53 18.81 11.34
C LYS A 30 1.47 17.77 10.99
N THR A 31 1.73 16.95 9.98
CA THR A 31 0.81 15.87 9.57
C THR A 31 0.69 14.82 10.67
N ARG A 32 1.81 14.46 11.33
CA ARG A 32 1.80 13.55 12.49
C ARG A 32 0.92 14.09 13.62
N GLU A 33 1.09 15.36 14.00
CA GLU A 33 0.32 15.99 15.08
C GLU A 33 -1.18 15.99 14.77
N ALA A 34 -1.58 16.34 13.55
CA ALA A 34 -2.98 16.34 13.11
C ALA A 34 -3.61 14.94 13.20
N LEU A 35 -2.89 13.90 12.75
CA LEU A 35 -3.37 12.51 12.81
C LEU A 35 -3.45 11.99 14.25
N LEU A 36 -2.47 12.29 15.10
CA LEU A 36 -2.51 11.91 16.51
C LEU A 36 -3.64 12.61 17.27
N LYS A 37 -3.94 13.87 16.91
CA LYS A 37 -5.10 14.60 17.47
C LYS A 37 -6.40 13.91 17.04
N ALA A 38 -6.60 13.64 15.76
CA ALA A 38 -7.79 12.94 15.25
C ALA A 38 -7.95 11.56 15.91
N ALA A 39 -6.86 10.80 16.08
CA ALA A 39 -6.87 9.52 16.80
C ALA A 39 -7.26 9.68 18.28
N SER A 40 -6.82 10.74 18.97
CA SER A 40 -7.19 11.02 20.34
C SER A 40 -8.66 11.42 20.50
N GLU A 41 -9.27 11.96 19.45
CA GLU A 41 -10.70 12.29 19.36
C GLU A 41 -11.54 11.07 18.92
N GLY A 42 -10.92 9.92 18.64
CA GLY A 42 -11.59 8.64 18.39
C GLY A 42 -11.58 8.17 16.94
N ALA A 43 -10.86 8.83 16.04
CA ALA A 43 -10.69 8.35 14.68
C ALA A 43 -9.76 7.13 14.63
N VAL A 44 -10.11 6.15 13.78
CA VAL A 44 -9.30 4.97 13.50
C VAL A 44 -8.38 5.27 12.31
N ILE A 45 -7.07 5.20 12.51
CA ILE A 45 -6.09 5.39 11.43
C ILE A 45 -5.87 4.07 10.70
N ILE A 46 -5.90 4.12 9.37
CA ILE A 46 -5.72 2.98 8.46
C ILE A 46 -4.65 3.37 7.42
N LEU A 47 -3.52 2.69 7.43
CA LEU A 47 -2.46 2.85 6.43
C LEU A 47 -2.72 1.87 5.28
N ALA A 48 -2.87 2.36 4.05
CA ALA A 48 -3.25 1.54 2.89
C ALA A 48 -2.24 1.74 1.75
N SER A 49 -1.30 0.81 1.57
CA SER A 49 -0.19 0.94 0.64
C SER A 49 0.07 -0.33 -0.19
N GLY A 50 0.71 -0.16 -1.36
CA GLY A 50 1.27 -1.26 -2.16
C GLY A 50 2.52 -1.89 -1.53
N ARG A 51 3.12 -1.25 -0.52
CA ARG A 51 4.30 -1.76 0.19
C ARG A 51 4.01 -3.08 0.90
N PRO A 52 5.06 -3.91 1.13
CA PRO A 52 4.98 -5.04 2.07
C PRO A 52 4.69 -4.54 3.48
N THR A 53 4.10 -5.39 4.33
CA THR A 53 3.70 -5.02 5.70
C THR A 53 4.85 -4.40 6.48
N TYR A 54 6.03 -5.01 6.44
CA TYR A 54 7.22 -4.50 7.11
C TYR A 54 7.62 -3.08 6.64
N GLY A 55 7.48 -2.79 5.33
CA GLY A 55 7.77 -1.45 4.78
C GLY A 55 6.82 -0.35 5.26
N ILE A 56 5.68 -0.71 5.86
CA ILE A 56 4.69 0.21 6.44
C ILE A 56 4.90 0.40 7.95
N GLU A 57 5.46 -0.59 8.65
CA GLU A 57 5.64 -0.58 10.11
C GLU A 57 6.33 0.68 10.64
N PRO A 58 7.41 1.23 10.02
CA PRO A 58 8.03 2.46 10.52
C PRO A 58 7.08 3.66 10.54
N VAL A 59 6.14 3.73 9.58
CA VAL A 59 5.11 4.78 9.53
C VAL A 59 4.05 4.52 10.60
N ALA A 60 3.64 3.27 10.79
CA ALA A 60 2.71 2.88 11.85
C ALA A 60 3.28 3.19 13.25
N GLU A 61 4.57 2.95 13.47
CA GLU A 61 5.26 3.32 14.72
C GLU A 61 5.33 4.83 14.92
N CYS A 62 5.66 5.58 13.86
CA CYS A 62 5.66 7.05 13.89
C CYS A 62 4.31 7.62 14.32
N LEU A 63 3.21 6.99 13.93
CA LEU A 63 1.85 7.36 14.31
C LEU A 63 1.34 6.66 15.58
N GLU A 64 2.21 5.95 16.29
CA GLU A 64 1.90 5.25 17.54
C GLU A 64 0.78 4.19 17.41
N LEU A 65 0.57 3.62 16.18
CA LEU A 65 -0.52 2.67 15.95
C LEU A 65 -0.33 1.34 16.72
N ASN A 66 0.91 0.97 17.02
CA ASN A 66 1.26 -0.17 17.86
C ASN A 66 0.79 0.01 19.33
N GLN A 67 0.54 1.24 19.77
CA GLN A 67 0.09 1.56 21.12
C GLN A 67 -1.40 1.97 21.14
N ARG A 68 -1.79 2.90 20.25
CA ARG A 68 -3.15 3.47 20.20
C ARG A 68 -4.15 2.54 19.51
N GLY A 69 -3.68 1.70 18.62
CA GLY A 69 -4.50 0.92 17.69
C GLY A 69 -4.61 1.59 16.32
N GLY A 70 -4.99 0.81 15.35
CA GLY A 70 -5.11 1.17 13.94
C GLY A 70 -4.85 -0.05 13.07
N TYR A 71 -4.85 0.13 11.76
CA TYR A 71 -4.73 -0.98 10.83
C TYR A 71 -3.75 -0.68 9.70
N ILE A 72 -3.14 -1.75 9.19
CA ILE A 72 -2.27 -1.72 8.03
C ILE A 72 -2.91 -2.58 6.94
N LEU A 73 -3.17 -1.97 5.79
CA LEU A 73 -3.52 -2.64 4.54
C LEU A 73 -2.26 -2.62 3.65
N SER A 74 -1.52 -3.71 3.64
CA SER A 74 -0.33 -3.89 2.80
C SER A 74 -0.64 -4.60 1.49
N TYR A 75 0.27 -4.52 0.51
CA TYR A 75 0.11 -5.12 -0.82
C TYR A 75 -1.21 -4.70 -1.50
N ASN A 76 -1.52 -3.38 -1.47
CA ASN A 76 -2.78 -2.83 -1.99
C ASN A 76 -4.05 -3.47 -1.37
N GLY A 77 -3.97 -3.91 -0.12
CA GLY A 77 -5.05 -4.59 0.58
C GLY A 77 -4.99 -6.11 0.52
N GLY A 78 -3.91 -6.69 0.01
CA GLY A 78 -3.66 -8.13 0.05
C GLY A 78 -3.58 -8.70 1.46
N ASN A 79 -3.11 -7.89 2.41
CA ASN A 79 -3.16 -8.19 3.84
C ASN A 79 -3.87 -7.08 4.61
N ILE A 80 -4.60 -7.45 5.66
CA ILE A 80 -5.13 -6.53 6.68
C ILE A 80 -4.57 -6.97 8.03
N VAL A 81 -3.82 -6.09 8.68
CA VAL A 81 -3.16 -6.37 9.96
C VAL A 81 -3.62 -5.35 11.00
N ASN A 82 -3.96 -5.81 12.20
CA ASN A 82 -4.15 -4.94 13.36
C ASN A 82 -2.77 -4.49 13.85
N ALA A 83 -2.47 -3.19 13.76
CA ALA A 83 -1.14 -2.66 14.08
C ALA A 83 -0.76 -2.81 15.57
N LYS A 84 -1.73 -2.93 16.47
CA LYS A 84 -1.49 -3.07 17.91
C LYS A 84 -1.20 -4.50 18.32
N THR A 85 -1.89 -5.47 17.74
CA THR A 85 -1.80 -6.89 18.13
C THR A 85 -0.93 -7.72 17.20
N GLY A 86 -0.64 -7.23 15.99
CA GLY A 86 -0.02 -7.99 14.92
C GLY A 86 -0.93 -9.04 14.28
N GLU A 87 -2.21 -9.10 14.68
CA GLU A 87 -3.16 -10.08 14.16
C GLU A 87 -3.44 -9.81 12.67
N LYS A 88 -3.26 -10.82 11.82
CA LYS A 88 -3.68 -10.80 10.42
C LYS A 88 -5.18 -11.08 10.33
N LEU A 89 -5.97 -10.05 10.04
CA LEU A 89 -7.42 -10.14 9.91
C LEU A 89 -7.89 -10.68 8.56
N PHE A 90 -7.03 -10.54 7.55
CA PHE A 90 -7.24 -11.00 6.19
C PHE A 90 -5.90 -11.17 5.49
N SER A 91 -5.79 -12.18 4.63
CA SER A 91 -4.71 -12.36 3.66
C SER A 91 -5.27 -12.97 2.39
N GLN A 92 -4.77 -12.50 1.25
CA GLN A 92 -5.03 -13.08 -0.06
C GLN A 92 -3.70 -13.42 -0.71
N PHE A 93 -3.60 -14.62 -1.27
CA PHE A 93 -2.36 -15.18 -1.76
C PHE A 93 -2.39 -15.37 -3.27
N LEU A 94 -1.23 -15.32 -3.90
CA LEU A 94 -1.09 -15.79 -5.27
C LEU A 94 -1.51 -17.27 -5.36
N PRO A 95 -2.17 -17.69 -6.44
CA PRO A 95 -2.40 -19.11 -6.69
C PRO A 95 -1.07 -19.86 -6.77
N ASP A 96 -0.96 -20.99 -6.08
CA ASP A 96 0.31 -21.75 -6.02
C ASP A 96 0.80 -22.18 -7.41
N GLU A 97 -0.12 -22.43 -8.34
CA GLU A 97 0.18 -22.87 -9.71
C GLU A 97 0.82 -21.78 -10.59
N VAL A 98 0.64 -20.48 -10.29
CA VAL A 98 1.27 -19.41 -11.09
C VAL A 98 2.73 -19.17 -10.71
N ILE A 99 3.13 -19.51 -9.49
CA ILE A 99 4.47 -19.21 -8.96
C ILE A 99 5.59 -19.87 -9.79
N PRO A 100 5.53 -21.18 -10.10
CA PRO A 100 6.54 -21.81 -10.95
C PRO A 100 6.55 -21.25 -12.38
N GLU A 101 5.40 -20.80 -12.92
CA GLU A 101 5.35 -20.19 -14.25
C GLU A 101 6.02 -18.81 -14.27
N LEU A 102 5.80 -18.00 -13.23
CA LEU A 102 6.46 -16.69 -13.06
C LEU A 102 7.97 -16.84 -12.87
N TYR A 103 8.37 -17.81 -12.04
CA TYR A 103 9.79 -18.11 -11.83
C TYR A 103 10.49 -18.55 -13.12
N ALA A 104 9.88 -19.48 -13.86
CA ALA A 104 10.43 -19.95 -15.13
C ALA A 104 10.52 -18.81 -16.16
N TYR A 105 9.50 -17.95 -16.26
CA TYR A 105 9.50 -16.79 -17.14
C TYR A 105 10.65 -15.82 -16.78
N ALA A 106 10.79 -15.46 -15.51
CA ALA A 106 11.85 -14.56 -15.05
C ALA A 106 13.25 -15.11 -15.39
N LYS A 107 13.48 -16.41 -15.19
CA LYS A 107 14.74 -17.08 -15.52
C LYS A 107 15.00 -17.09 -17.04
N GLU A 108 14.01 -17.40 -17.86
CA GLU A 108 14.14 -17.42 -19.32
C GLU A 108 14.49 -16.04 -19.89
N LYS A 109 13.84 -15.00 -19.38
CA LYS A 109 14.03 -13.63 -19.85
C LYS A 109 15.22 -12.90 -19.18
N GLY A 110 15.79 -13.45 -18.10
CA GLY A 110 16.86 -12.83 -17.34
C GLY A 110 16.42 -11.64 -16.50
N HIS A 111 15.14 -11.61 -16.09
CA HIS A 111 14.60 -10.57 -15.21
C HIS A 111 14.86 -10.89 -13.74
N ALA A 112 15.10 -9.87 -12.95
CA ALA A 112 15.13 -10.04 -11.51
C ALA A 112 13.71 -10.27 -10.99
N LEU A 113 13.53 -11.35 -10.22
CA LEU A 113 12.31 -11.65 -9.49
C LEU A 113 12.64 -11.63 -8.01
N LEU A 114 11.75 -11.06 -7.21
CA LEU A 114 11.91 -10.99 -5.78
C LEU A 114 10.61 -11.34 -5.04
N GLY A 115 10.77 -11.85 -3.84
CA GLY A 115 9.72 -12.09 -2.87
C GLY A 115 10.06 -11.44 -1.53
N TYR A 116 9.20 -11.63 -0.56
CA TYR A 116 9.33 -11.06 0.77
C TYR A 116 9.28 -12.18 1.82
N ALA A 117 10.21 -12.15 2.76
CA ALA A 117 10.27 -13.12 3.86
C ALA A 117 10.57 -12.37 5.17
N GLY A 118 9.56 -12.21 6.02
CA GLY A 118 9.67 -11.38 7.20
C GLY A 118 10.05 -9.93 6.84
N ASN A 119 11.22 -9.51 7.32
CA ASN A 119 11.79 -8.18 7.09
C ASN A 119 12.84 -8.14 5.96
N GLU A 120 12.89 -9.15 5.12
CA GLU A 120 13.87 -9.26 4.04
C GLU A 120 13.20 -9.35 2.67
N ILE A 121 13.83 -8.73 1.69
CA ILE A 121 13.61 -9.00 0.27
C ILE A 121 14.49 -10.20 -0.10
N ILE A 122 13.92 -11.24 -0.68
CA ILE A 122 14.66 -12.42 -1.14
C ILE A 122 14.70 -12.45 -2.66
N THR A 123 15.88 -12.67 -3.23
CA THR A 123 16.11 -12.71 -4.68
C THR A 123 17.40 -13.47 -5.02
N GLU A 124 17.48 -13.97 -6.25
CA GLU A 124 18.73 -14.50 -6.81
C GLU A 124 19.66 -13.40 -7.35
N MET A 125 19.11 -12.20 -7.59
CA MET A 125 19.80 -11.07 -8.21
C MET A 125 19.93 -9.86 -7.26
N PRO A 126 20.69 -9.96 -6.16
CA PRO A 126 20.77 -8.91 -5.13
C PRO A 126 21.44 -7.63 -5.61
N ASP A 127 22.20 -7.70 -6.70
CA ASP A 127 22.94 -6.56 -7.25
C ASP A 127 22.16 -5.77 -8.31
N ASP A 128 20.97 -6.23 -8.71
CA ASP A 128 20.07 -5.49 -9.60
C ASP A 128 19.73 -4.12 -9.01
N GLU A 129 19.78 -3.07 -9.83
CA GLU A 129 19.59 -1.70 -9.39
C GLU A 129 18.18 -1.43 -8.86
N TYR A 130 17.18 -2.06 -9.46
CA TYR A 130 15.78 -1.88 -9.07
C TYR A 130 15.40 -2.74 -7.84
N VAL A 131 16.06 -3.87 -7.63
CA VAL A 131 15.99 -4.61 -6.36
C VAL A 131 16.54 -3.76 -5.21
N LYS A 132 17.65 -3.05 -5.45
CA LYS A 132 18.20 -2.10 -4.47
C LYS A 132 17.28 -0.92 -4.23
N GLU A 133 16.58 -0.44 -5.26
CA GLU A 133 15.58 0.62 -5.12
C GLU A 133 14.38 0.17 -4.28
N GLU A 134 13.85 -1.05 -4.48
CA GLU A 134 12.80 -1.63 -3.64
C GLU A 134 13.25 -1.76 -2.17
N SER A 135 14.49 -2.19 -1.96
CA SER A 135 15.11 -2.24 -0.61
C SER A 135 15.17 -0.84 0.04
N ARG A 136 15.57 0.17 -0.72
CA ARG A 136 15.65 1.56 -0.24
C ARG A 136 14.27 2.12 0.15
N ILE A 137 13.28 1.90 -0.71
CA ILE A 137 11.90 2.39 -0.50
C ILE A 137 11.30 1.78 0.77
N ASN A 138 11.46 0.47 0.95
CA ASN A 138 10.87 -0.27 2.05
C ASN A 138 11.76 -0.35 3.30
N LYS A 139 13.00 0.12 3.23
CA LYS A 139 14.03 -0.01 4.29
C LYS A 139 14.23 -1.46 4.73
N MET A 140 14.18 -2.40 3.77
CA MET A 140 14.32 -3.83 3.98
C MET A 140 15.69 -4.30 3.50
N ASN A 141 16.28 -5.27 4.21
CA ASN A 141 17.53 -5.90 3.78
C ASN A 141 17.28 -6.83 2.58
N ILE A 142 18.30 -6.95 1.70
CA ILE A 142 18.27 -7.92 0.62
C ILE A 142 19.02 -9.16 1.07
N ARG A 143 18.35 -10.31 1.00
CA ARG A 143 18.96 -11.62 1.20
C ARG A 143 19.05 -12.36 -0.12
N LYS A 144 20.30 -12.66 -0.54
CA LYS A 144 20.54 -13.51 -1.70
C LYS A 144 20.12 -14.95 -1.40
N VAL A 145 19.44 -15.57 -2.36
CA VAL A 145 19.10 -16.98 -2.36
C VAL A 145 19.62 -17.66 -3.63
N ASP A 146 19.85 -18.96 -3.59
CA ASP A 146 20.32 -19.71 -4.76
C ASP A 146 19.16 -20.14 -5.67
N ASN A 147 17.97 -20.33 -5.10
CA ASN A 147 16.74 -20.66 -5.79
C ASN A 147 15.58 -19.94 -5.10
N LEU A 148 15.01 -18.92 -5.77
CA LEU A 148 13.93 -18.13 -5.21
C LEU A 148 12.67 -18.96 -4.97
N PHE A 149 12.33 -19.86 -5.92
CA PHE A 149 11.13 -20.68 -5.81
C PHE A 149 11.14 -21.58 -4.55
N GLU A 150 12.32 -22.12 -4.20
CA GLU A 150 12.49 -22.95 -2.97
C GLU A 150 12.55 -22.09 -1.70
N ALA A 151 12.99 -20.83 -1.82
CA ALA A 151 13.17 -19.93 -0.69
C ALA A 151 11.91 -19.12 -0.33
N LEU A 152 10.91 -19.09 -1.21
CA LEU A 152 9.65 -18.39 -0.95
C LEU A 152 8.93 -19.01 0.25
N GLU A 153 8.37 -18.14 1.10
CA GLU A 153 7.40 -18.58 2.09
C GLU A 153 6.17 -19.17 1.39
N PRO A 154 5.51 -20.16 2.00
CA PRO A 154 4.26 -20.71 1.46
C PRO A 154 3.21 -19.59 1.26
N HIS A 155 2.53 -19.62 0.12
CA HIS A 155 1.45 -18.70 -0.20
C HIS A 155 1.86 -17.21 -0.14
N PRO A 156 2.77 -16.74 -1.04
CA PRO A 156 3.14 -15.34 -1.09
C PRO A 156 1.94 -14.47 -1.52
N THR A 157 1.79 -13.31 -0.89
CA THR A 157 0.77 -12.32 -1.27
C THR A 157 1.18 -11.55 -2.53
N LYS A 158 2.48 -11.39 -2.76
CA LYS A 158 3.03 -10.60 -3.87
C LYS A 158 4.39 -11.15 -4.26
N LEU A 159 4.66 -11.14 -5.55
CA LEU A 159 6.00 -11.15 -6.12
C LEU A 159 6.21 -9.85 -6.89
N LEU A 160 7.45 -9.41 -7.05
CA LEU A 160 7.80 -8.26 -7.84
C LEU A 160 8.86 -8.66 -8.87
N MET A 161 8.63 -8.35 -10.14
CA MET A 161 9.62 -8.50 -11.19
C MET A 161 10.19 -7.13 -11.51
N THR A 162 11.52 -7.05 -11.72
CA THR A 162 12.19 -5.78 -11.99
C THR A 162 13.11 -5.87 -13.19
N GLY A 163 13.34 -4.73 -13.84
CA GLY A 163 14.24 -4.63 -14.97
C GLY A 163 14.07 -3.33 -15.76
N ASP A 164 14.74 -3.23 -16.89
CA ASP A 164 14.61 -2.11 -17.82
C ASP A 164 13.13 -1.80 -18.12
N PRO A 165 12.71 -0.51 -18.12
CA PRO A 165 11.33 -0.12 -18.35
C PRO A 165 10.70 -0.67 -19.63
N THR A 166 11.47 -0.77 -20.73
CA THR A 166 10.98 -1.31 -22.00
C THR A 166 10.75 -2.83 -21.91
N LEU A 167 11.64 -3.53 -21.20
CA LEU A 167 11.51 -4.97 -20.98
C LEU A 167 10.35 -5.26 -20.02
N MET A 168 10.12 -4.43 -19.01
CA MET A 168 8.99 -4.60 -18.07
C MET A 168 7.64 -4.33 -18.74
N LEU A 169 7.56 -3.37 -19.67
CA LEU A 169 6.35 -3.18 -20.49
C LEU A 169 6.02 -4.44 -21.30
N LYS A 170 7.03 -5.02 -21.94
CA LYS A 170 6.85 -6.25 -22.73
C LYS A 170 6.50 -7.44 -21.84
N ALA A 171 7.13 -7.56 -20.68
CA ALA A 171 6.82 -8.61 -19.71
C ALA A 171 5.38 -8.49 -19.19
N GLU A 172 4.89 -7.27 -18.95
CA GLU A 172 3.49 -7.00 -18.58
C GLU A 172 2.53 -7.53 -19.66
N GLU A 173 2.74 -7.17 -20.93
CA GLU A 173 1.91 -7.63 -22.05
C GLU A 173 1.88 -9.16 -22.17
N GLU A 174 3.07 -9.81 -22.19
CA GLU A 174 3.22 -11.26 -22.32
C GLU A 174 2.58 -12.01 -21.12
N LEU A 175 2.77 -11.52 -19.89
CA LEU A 175 2.24 -12.16 -18.70
C LEU A 175 0.75 -11.90 -18.51
N VAL A 176 0.23 -10.72 -18.86
CA VAL A 176 -1.22 -10.44 -18.85
C VAL A 176 -1.94 -11.36 -19.82
N GLU A 177 -1.42 -11.57 -21.02
CA GLU A 177 -1.99 -12.51 -21.99
C GLU A 177 -2.02 -13.95 -21.45
N LYS A 178 -0.96 -14.36 -20.75
CA LYS A 178 -0.78 -15.75 -20.28
C LYS A 178 -1.48 -16.04 -18.93
N LEU A 179 -1.45 -15.10 -17.99
CA LEU A 179 -1.83 -15.31 -16.59
C LEU A 179 -2.90 -14.33 -16.08
N GLY A 180 -3.30 -13.33 -16.87
CA GLY A 180 -4.18 -12.26 -16.44
C GLY A 180 -5.61 -12.69 -16.07
N ASP A 181 -6.03 -13.90 -16.40
CA ASP A 181 -7.27 -14.52 -15.93
C ASP A 181 -7.16 -15.06 -14.49
N ARG A 182 -5.93 -15.42 -14.04
CA ARG A 182 -5.63 -16.06 -12.75
C ARG A 182 -5.07 -15.09 -11.70
N MET A 183 -4.45 -13.99 -12.12
CA MET A 183 -3.83 -13.00 -11.24
C MET A 183 -3.88 -11.61 -11.86
N ASP A 184 -3.60 -10.58 -11.06
CA ASP A 184 -3.43 -9.22 -11.57
C ASP A 184 -1.93 -8.91 -11.75
N ILE A 185 -1.63 -8.28 -12.89
CA ILE A 185 -0.28 -7.96 -13.34
C ILE A 185 -0.31 -6.53 -13.85
N PHE A 186 0.48 -5.65 -13.27
CA PHE A 186 0.54 -4.24 -13.68
C PHE A 186 1.85 -3.60 -13.21
N ARG A 187 2.24 -2.50 -13.84
CA ARG A 187 3.42 -1.74 -13.41
C ARG A 187 3.03 -0.64 -12.41
N SER A 188 3.66 -0.66 -11.23
CA SER A 188 3.57 0.40 -10.23
C SER A 188 4.61 1.50 -10.47
N ALA A 189 5.68 1.18 -11.18
CA ALA A 189 6.68 2.09 -11.73
C ALA A 189 7.14 1.53 -13.09
N PRO A 190 7.77 2.32 -13.96
CA PRO A 190 8.21 1.82 -15.26
C PRO A 190 9.06 0.54 -15.20
N PHE A 191 9.80 0.35 -14.10
CA PHE A 191 10.73 -0.75 -13.85
C PHE A 191 10.25 -1.78 -12.81
N PHE A 192 9.04 -1.61 -12.23
CA PHE A 192 8.43 -2.50 -11.26
C PHE A 192 7.16 -3.14 -11.83
N LEU A 193 7.17 -4.45 -12.02
CA LEU A 193 6.01 -5.24 -12.44
C LEU A 193 5.46 -6.01 -11.24
N GLU A 194 4.31 -5.58 -10.77
CA GLU A 194 3.57 -6.14 -9.66
C GLU A 194 2.87 -7.44 -10.08
N LEU A 195 3.06 -8.48 -9.32
CA LEU A 195 2.51 -9.82 -9.52
C LEU A 195 1.70 -10.17 -8.28
N VAL A 196 0.37 -9.97 -8.33
CA VAL A 196 -0.51 -10.02 -7.16
C VAL A 196 -1.74 -10.91 -7.42
N PRO A 197 -2.41 -11.40 -6.37
CA PRO A 197 -3.64 -12.18 -6.52
C PRO A 197 -4.73 -11.38 -7.25
N LYS A 198 -5.60 -12.11 -7.97
CA LYS A 198 -6.69 -11.51 -8.73
C LYS A 198 -7.65 -10.69 -7.88
N GLY A 199 -7.91 -9.46 -8.31
CA GLY A 199 -8.91 -8.59 -7.73
C GLY A 199 -8.54 -8.02 -6.36
N ILE A 200 -7.24 -7.96 -6.02
CA ILE A 200 -6.76 -7.13 -4.90
C ILE A 200 -7.08 -5.66 -5.21
N ASP A 201 -7.65 -4.98 -4.22
CA ASP A 201 -8.07 -3.60 -4.35
C ASP A 201 -8.22 -2.97 -2.97
N LYS A 202 -7.73 -1.73 -2.79
CA LYS A 202 -7.76 -1.01 -1.52
C LYS A 202 -9.20 -0.84 -1.00
N ALA A 203 -10.16 -0.50 -1.87
CA ALA A 203 -11.56 -0.30 -1.48
C ALA A 203 -12.22 -1.59 -1.00
N LYS A 204 -11.98 -2.72 -1.67
CA LYS A 204 -12.53 -4.02 -1.24
C LYS A 204 -12.02 -4.40 0.15
N SER A 205 -10.75 -4.16 0.41
CA SER A 205 -10.15 -4.48 1.71
C SER A 205 -10.58 -3.49 2.79
N LEU A 206 -10.73 -2.21 2.47
CA LEU A 206 -11.34 -1.23 3.36
C LEU A 206 -12.79 -1.61 3.70
N THR A 207 -13.59 -2.02 2.72
CA THR A 207 -14.97 -2.49 2.95
C THR A 207 -15.01 -3.65 3.96
N ARG A 208 -14.11 -4.64 3.80
CA ARG A 208 -13.98 -5.76 4.75
C ARG A 208 -13.60 -5.29 6.16
N LEU A 209 -12.61 -4.40 6.23
CA LEU A 209 -12.14 -3.87 7.52
C LEU A 209 -13.22 -3.06 8.21
N LEU A 210 -13.84 -2.10 7.52
CA LEU A 210 -14.90 -1.25 8.06
C LEU A 210 -16.05 -2.08 8.64
N ALA A 211 -16.52 -3.08 7.89
CA ALA A 211 -17.56 -3.99 8.39
C ALA A 211 -17.12 -4.72 9.68
N LYS A 212 -15.85 -5.13 9.78
CA LYS A 212 -15.31 -5.84 10.95
C LYS A 212 -15.21 -4.95 12.20
N ILE A 213 -15.02 -3.65 12.01
CA ILE A 213 -14.94 -2.67 13.10
C ILE A 213 -16.24 -1.86 13.31
N ASN A 214 -17.34 -2.31 12.73
CA ASN A 214 -18.66 -1.69 12.81
C ASN A 214 -18.70 -0.23 12.32
N LEU A 215 -18.01 0.03 11.23
CA LEU A 215 -18.03 1.28 10.47
C LEU A 215 -18.54 1.04 9.05
N THR A 216 -18.93 2.12 8.40
CA THR A 216 -19.41 2.14 7.01
C THR A 216 -18.53 3.05 6.16
N PRO A 217 -18.60 2.98 4.83
CA PRO A 217 -17.92 3.94 3.97
C PRO A 217 -18.25 5.41 4.27
N ALA A 218 -19.47 5.72 4.75
CA ALA A 218 -19.84 7.08 5.14
C ALA A 218 -19.05 7.61 6.35
N ASP A 219 -18.50 6.72 7.19
CA ASP A 219 -17.65 7.06 8.33
C ASP A 219 -16.18 7.32 7.95
N LEU A 220 -15.82 7.10 6.67
CA LEU A 220 -14.45 7.11 6.17
C LEU A 220 -14.12 8.41 5.44
N ILE A 221 -12.99 9.02 5.77
CA ILE A 221 -12.25 9.94 4.90
C ILE A 221 -11.00 9.21 4.39
N ALA A 222 -10.72 9.28 3.08
CA ALA A 222 -9.61 8.58 2.45
C ALA A 222 -8.74 9.58 1.67
N PHE A 223 -7.42 9.36 1.73
CA PHE A 223 -6.41 10.20 1.07
C PHE A 223 -5.57 9.37 0.11
N GLY A 224 -5.34 9.89 -1.10
CA GLY A 224 -4.55 9.21 -2.12
C GLY A 224 -4.06 10.15 -3.21
N ASP A 225 -3.10 9.71 -4.01
CA ASP A 225 -2.55 10.47 -5.13
C ASP A 225 -2.35 9.63 -6.40
N GLY A 226 -2.46 8.31 -6.30
CA GLY A 226 -2.20 7.39 -7.41
C GLY A 226 -3.44 6.67 -7.95
N TYR A 227 -3.26 6.06 -9.13
CA TYR A 227 -4.32 5.29 -9.78
C TYR A 227 -4.88 4.15 -8.90
N ASN A 228 -4.03 3.52 -8.10
CA ASN A 228 -4.41 2.46 -7.16
C ASN A 228 -5.24 2.96 -5.97
N ASP A 229 -5.38 4.29 -5.80
CA ASP A 229 -6.18 4.91 -4.75
C ASP A 229 -7.59 5.26 -5.21
N LEU A 230 -7.85 5.35 -6.51
CA LEU A 230 -9.13 5.80 -7.05
C LEU A 230 -10.32 5.02 -6.49
N SER A 231 -10.18 3.69 -6.36
CA SER A 231 -11.23 2.85 -5.79
C SER A 231 -11.51 3.20 -4.33
N MET A 232 -10.45 3.51 -3.56
CA MET A 232 -10.51 3.90 -2.16
C MET A 232 -11.15 5.30 -1.99
N LEU A 233 -10.76 6.27 -2.83
CA LEU A 233 -11.33 7.62 -2.82
C LEU A 233 -12.83 7.58 -3.15
N LYS A 234 -13.24 6.82 -4.18
CA LYS A 234 -14.65 6.65 -4.55
C LYS A 234 -15.48 5.89 -3.51
N LEU A 235 -14.87 5.00 -2.74
CA LEU A 235 -15.56 4.26 -1.69
C LEU A 235 -15.90 5.15 -0.49
N ALA A 236 -14.98 6.05 -0.12
CA ALA A 236 -15.06 6.84 1.11
C ALA A 236 -16.26 7.80 1.11
N GLY A 237 -16.77 8.14 2.29
CA GLY A 237 -17.72 9.23 2.46
C GLY A 237 -17.12 10.60 2.13
N MET A 238 -15.78 10.69 2.12
CA MET A 238 -15.00 11.82 1.64
C MET A 238 -13.70 11.28 1.02
N GLY A 239 -13.58 11.32 -0.29
CA GLY A 239 -12.36 11.03 -1.02
C GLY A 239 -11.53 12.30 -1.26
N VAL A 240 -10.32 12.33 -0.75
CA VAL A 240 -9.40 13.47 -0.84
C VAL A 240 -8.21 13.12 -1.72
N ALA A 241 -8.08 13.78 -2.85
CA ALA A 241 -6.88 13.68 -3.68
C ALA A 241 -5.83 14.70 -3.25
N MET A 242 -4.56 14.32 -3.30
CA MET A 242 -3.45 15.25 -3.11
C MET A 242 -3.26 16.14 -4.36
N GLU A 243 -2.71 17.35 -4.20
CA GLU A 243 -2.44 18.26 -5.34
C GLU A 243 -1.44 17.65 -6.34
N ASN A 244 -0.50 16.86 -5.85
CA ASN A 244 0.49 16.14 -6.68
C ASN A 244 -0.09 14.93 -7.45
N ALA A 245 -1.34 14.54 -7.22
CA ALA A 245 -2.02 13.52 -8.02
C ALA A 245 -2.19 13.97 -9.48
N ALA A 246 -2.28 13.03 -10.42
CA ALA A 246 -2.55 13.39 -11.81
C ALA A 246 -3.94 14.02 -11.97
N PRO A 247 -4.17 14.81 -13.04
CA PRO A 247 -5.45 15.49 -13.24
C PRO A 247 -6.67 14.55 -13.23
N GLU A 248 -6.49 13.34 -13.74
CA GLU A 248 -7.52 12.31 -13.81
C GLU A 248 -7.93 11.81 -12.41
N GLU A 249 -6.96 11.59 -11.53
CA GLU A 249 -7.21 11.17 -10.14
C GLU A 249 -7.87 12.29 -9.35
N ARG A 250 -7.40 13.54 -9.52
CA ARG A 250 -8.01 14.70 -8.85
C ARG A 250 -9.46 14.95 -9.27
N ALA A 251 -9.79 14.67 -10.53
CA ALA A 251 -11.15 14.85 -11.03
C ALA A 251 -12.17 13.86 -10.45
N GLU A 252 -11.71 12.73 -9.92
CA GLU A 252 -12.54 11.68 -9.36
C GLU A 252 -12.70 11.79 -7.83
N ALA A 253 -12.01 12.73 -7.18
CA ALA A 253 -12.08 12.96 -5.73
C ALA A 253 -13.17 13.99 -5.38
N ASP A 254 -13.69 13.91 -4.15
CA ASP A 254 -14.67 14.89 -3.63
C ASP A 254 -13.98 16.21 -3.24
N TYR A 255 -12.70 16.15 -2.86
CA TYR A 255 -11.91 17.31 -2.47
C TYR A 255 -10.45 17.15 -2.91
N VAL A 256 -9.82 18.26 -3.31
CA VAL A 256 -8.37 18.28 -3.60
C VAL A 256 -7.71 19.14 -2.53
N THR A 257 -6.76 18.53 -1.80
CA THR A 257 -5.96 19.22 -0.78
C THR A 257 -4.62 19.68 -1.34
N LEU A 258 -3.72 20.19 -0.49
CA LEU A 258 -2.35 20.55 -0.87
C LEU A 258 -1.52 19.28 -1.19
N SER A 259 -0.31 19.48 -1.69
CA SER A 259 0.63 18.39 -1.97
C SER A 259 1.10 17.69 -0.69
N ASN A 260 1.68 16.51 -0.84
CA ASN A 260 2.32 15.80 0.26
C ASN A 260 3.55 16.54 0.84
N GLU A 261 4.16 17.46 0.05
CA GLU A 261 5.27 18.32 0.50
C GLU A 261 4.78 19.51 1.33
N GLU A 262 3.49 19.87 1.23
CA GLU A 262 2.88 21.03 1.87
C GLU A 262 1.89 20.65 2.98
N ASP A 263 2.06 19.46 3.57
CA ASP A 263 1.19 18.95 4.64
C ASP A 263 -0.29 18.80 4.24
N GLY A 264 -0.57 18.39 3.00
CA GLY A 264 -1.93 18.32 2.47
C GLY A 264 -2.90 17.49 3.31
N VAL A 265 -2.44 16.40 3.93
CA VAL A 265 -3.27 15.59 4.84
C VAL A 265 -3.68 16.42 6.06
N ALA A 266 -2.74 17.12 6.70
CA ALA A 266 -3.05 17.98 7.85
C ALA A 266 -3.98 19.13 7.48
N ALA A 267 -3.76 19.76 6.32
CA ALA A 267 -4.59 20.85 5.81
C ALA A 267 -6.05 20.40 5.60
N ALA A 268 -6.25 19.23 5.01
CA ALA A 268 -7.61 18.69 4.82
C ALA A 268 -8.28 18.30 6.14
N LEU A 269 -7.56 17.65 7.07
CA LEU A 269 -8.11 17.32 8.41
C LEU A 269 -8.56 18.57 9.14
N GLU A 270 -7.76 19.66 9.11
CA GLU A 270 -8.13 20.95 9.69
C GLU A 270 -9.38 21.54 9.01
N HIS A 271 -9.42 21.50 7.65
CA HIS A 271 -10.55 21.98 6.84
C HIS A 271 -11.86 21.30 7.25
N PHE A 272 -11.83 19.97 7.49
CA PHE A 272 -13.00 19.20 7.90
C PHE A 272 -13.22 19.18 9.44
N GLY A 273 -12.44 19.92 10.22
CA GLY A 273 -12.63 20.09 11.65
C GLY A 273 -12.22 18.89 12.49
N MET A 274 -11.30 18.10 12.02
CA MET A 274 -10.71 16.93 12.68
C MET A 274 -9.45 17.27 13.50
#